data_a9bede3e8643c84882229c855f0c3a9f
#
_entry.id   a9bede3e8643c84882229c855f0c3a9f
#
_cell.length_a   1.000
_cell.length_b   1.000
_cell.length_c   1.000
_cell.angle_alpha   90.00
_cell.angle_beta   90.00
_cell.angle_gamma   90.00
#
_symmetry.space_group_name_H-M   'P 1'
#
loop_
_entity.id
_entity.type
_entity.pdbx_description
1 polymer ?
#
loop_
_entity_poly.entity_id
_entity_poly.type
_entity_poly.pdbx_seq_one_letter_code
_entity_poly.pdbx_strand_id
1 'polypeptide(L)'
;MCSSDLKARHCPSPNFGPRPNGASIDLAIIHSISLPPGQYGGPEIEQLFTNQLDWSAHPYFEHIRGLEVSAHFVIKRNGEIVQFVSVLDRAWHAGRSTWRGRDNCNDYAIGIELEGLEHTAFEGQQYSALAQLIEAIQEKWPLDGITGHEHVAPGRKEDPGIAFDWLALETKLKWPKQPLPSC
;
A
#
# COMPACT_ATOMS: atom_id res chain seq x y z
N MET A 1 -9.53 -12.07 -7.32
CA MET A 1 -8.68 -11.62 -8.43
C MET A 1 -8.18 -12.87 -9.14
N CYS A 2 -8.59 -13.10 -10.37
CA CYS A 2 -8.08 -14.19 -11.19
C CYS A 2 -7.50 -13.56 -12.45
N SER A 3 -6.33 -12.93 -12.32
CA SER A 3 -5.41 -12.86 -13.44
C SER A 3 -4.50 -14.07 -13.26
N SER A 4 -4.45 -14.95 -14.21
CA SER A 4 -3.69 -16.21 -14.17
C SER A 4 -2.17 -16.00 -14.04
N ASP A 5 -1.70 -14.77 -14.10
CA ASP A 5 -0.28 -14.41 -14.15
C ASP A 5 0.22 -13.66 -12.92
N LEU A 6 -0.65 -13.07 -12.10
CA LEU A 6 -0.23 -12.40 -10.88
C LEU A 6 -0.26 -13.38 -9.70
N LYS A 7 0.92 -13.84 -9.27
CA LYS A 7 1.07 -14.71 -8.10
C LYS A 7 1.25 -13.87 -6.83
N ALA A 8 0.15 -13.54 -6.16
CA ALA A 8 0.22 -12.99 -4.81
C ALA A 8 0.13 -14.14 -3.78
N ARG A 9 1.03 -14.12 -2.79
CA ARG A 9 0.91 -14.97 -1.61
C ARG A 9 -0.17 -14.39 -0.68
N HIS A 10 -1.01 -15.22 -0.11
CA HIS A 10 -2.05 -14.79 0.81
C HIS A 10 -1.58 -14.89 2.27
N CYS A 11 -1.76 -13.80 3.03
CA CYS A 11 -1.55 -13.71 4.46
C CYS A 11 -2.70 -12.88 5.08
N PRO A 12 -3.89 -13.48 5.34
CA PRO A 12 -5.09 -12.73 5.70
C PRO A 12 -4.93 -11.92 6.99
N SER A 13 -5.20 -10.63 6.94
CA SER A 13 -5.28 -9.73 8.09
C SER A 13 -6.70 -9.72 8.67
N PRO A 14 -6.88 -9.67 10.00
CA PRO A 14 -8.17 -9.39 10.62
C PRO A 14 -8.54 -7.90 10.60
N ASN A 15 -7.61 -7.01 10.25
CA ASN A 15 -7.76 -5.55 10.36
C ASN A 15 -8.42 -4.98 9.10
N PHE A 16 -9.69 -5.27 8.91
CA PHE A 16 -10.50 -4.75 7.81
C PHE A 16 -11.97 -4.63 8.21
N GLY A 17 -12.75 -3.96 7.38
CA GLY A 17 -14.19 -3.87 7.51
C GLY A 17 -14.87 -3.82 6.15
N PRO A 18 -16.21 -3.77 6.11
CA PRO A 18 -16.92 -3.59 4.86
C PRO A 18 -16.68 -2.18 4.31
N ARG A 19 -16.64 -2.04 2.99
CA ARG A 19 -16.73 -0.73 2.35
C ARG A 19 -18.14 -0.18 2.51
N PRO A 20 -18.32 1.15 2.55
CA PRO A 20 -19.66 1.76 2.52
C PRO A 20 -20.45 1.29 1.29
N ASN A 21 -21.78 1.16 1.45
CA ASN A 21 -22.65 0.77 0.36
C ASN A 21 -22.52 1.75 -0.81
N GLY A 22 -22.29 1.23 -2.02
CA GLY A 22 -22.14 2.02 -3.22
C GLY A 22 -20.77 2.71 -3.37
N ALA A 23 -19.81 2.44 -2.51
CA ALA A 23 -18.45 2.94 -2.69
C ALA A 23 -17.82 2.36 -3.95
N SER A 24 -17.33 3.23 -4.84
CA SER A 24 -16.49 2.84 -5.96
C SER A 24 -15.09 2.49 -5.46
N ILE A 25 -14.41 1.56 -6.12
CA ILE A 25 -12.98 1.31 -5.90
C ILE A 25 -12.27 1.97 -7.07
N ASP A 26 -11.72 3.17 -6.85
CA ASP A 26 -11.24 4.03 -7.93
C ASP A 26 -9.90 4.73 -7.64
N LEU A 27 -9.25 4.41 -6.51
CA LEU A 27 -7.98 4.99 -6.11
C LEU A 27 -6.99 3.91 -5.67
N ALA A 28 -5.71 4.05 -6.04
CA ALA A 28 -4.61 3.32 -5.42
C ALA A 28 -3.74 4.28 -4.61
N ILE A 29 -3.46 3.95 -3.35
CA ILE A 29 -2.56 4.71 -2.49
C ILE A 29 -1.31 3.89 -2.25
N ILE A 30 -0.17 4.48 -2.60
CA ILE A 30 1.15 3.89 -2.42
C ILE A 30 1.70 4.36 -1.07
N HIS A 31 2.22 3.39 -0.32
CA HIS A 31 2.83 3.57 0.98
C HIS A 31 4.25 3.02 1.00
N SER A 32 5.00 3.33 2.05
CA SER A 32 6.22 2.62 2.42
C SER A 32 6.14 2.12 3.85
N ILE A 33 6.66 0.94 4.08
CA ILE A 33 6.70 0.32 5.40
C ILE A 33 7.99 -0.46 5.61
N SER A 34 8.60 -0.32 6.78
CA SER A 34 9.66 -1.19 7.26
C SER A 34 9.55 -1.37 8.77
N LEU A 35 9.81 -2.57 9.27
CA LEU A 35 9.72 -2.90 10.68
C LEU A 35 10.87 -3.82 11.11
N PRO A 36 11.69 -3.37 12.08
CA PRO A 36 11.80 -1.97 12.54
C PRO A 36 12.18 -1.04 11.40
N PRO A 37 12.05 0.31 11.54
CA PRO A 37 12.39 1.25 10.47
C PRO A 37 13.77 1.00 9.88
N GLY A 38 13.84 0.84 8.55
CA GLY A 38 15.08 0.58 7.81
C GLY A 38 15.54 -0.89 7.85
N GLN A 39 14.80 -1.81 8.46
CA GLN A 39 15.06 -3.25 8.41
C GLN A 39 14.06 -3.93 7.47
N TYR A 40 14.56 -4.86 6.66
CA TYR A 40 13.80 -5.45 5.56
C TYR A 40 13.88 -6.98 5.59
N GLY A 41 12.89 -7.64 4.97
CA GLY A 41 12.86 -9.08 4.76
C GLY A 41 12.45 -9.92 5.98
N GLY A 42 12.19 -9.27 7.11
CA GLY A 42 11.70 -9.93 8.32
C GLY A 42 10.20 -10.25 8.27
N PRO A 43 9.68 -10.94 9.28
CA PRO A 43 8.26 -11.28 9.41
C PRO A 43 7.42 -10.14 10.04
N GLU A 44 8.04 -9.07 10.51
CA GLU A 44 7.42 -8.10 11.43
C GLU A 44 6.25 -7.35 10.79
N ILE A 45 6.32 -7.05 9.48
CA ILE A 45 5.20 -6.42 8.75
C ILE A 45 3.99 -7.36 8.73
N GLU A 46 4.21 -8.64 8.44
CA GLU A 46 3.14 -9.64 8.45
C GLU A 46 2.57 -9.83 9.85
N GLN A 47 3.45 -9.86 10.87
CA GLN A 47 3.04 -9.97 12.27
C GLN A 47 2.23 -8.74 12.72
N LEU A 48 2.61 -7.53 12.30
CA LEU A 48 1.83 -6.32 12.60
C LEU A 48 0.45 -6.41 11.97
N PHE A 49 0.35 -6.72 10.69
CA PHE A 49 -0.92 -6.76 9.97
C PHE A 49 -1.83 -7.92 10.40
N THR A 50 -1.27 -8.93 11.07
CA THR A 50 -2.03 -10.07 11.63
C THR A 50 -2.20 -10.01 13.16
N ASN A 51 -1.82 -8.89 13.80
CA ASN A 51 -1.89 -8.67 15.25
C ASN A 51 -1.06 -9.69 16.06
N GLN A 52 0.08 -10.13 15.50
CA GLN A 52 0.98 -11.12 16.09
C GLN A 52 2.37 -10.55 16.40
N LEU A 53 2.57 -9.23 16.27
CA LEU A 53 3.86 -8.59 16.52
C LEU A 53 4.20 -8.70 18.02
N ASP A 54 5.40 -9.22 18.30
CA ASP A 54 5.95 -9.19 19.65
C ASP A 54 6.45 -7.78 19.97
N TRP A 55 5.67 -7.05 20.72
CA TRP A 55 5.96 -5.67 21.10
C TRP A 55 7.26 -5.52 21.89
N SER A 56 7.72 -6.59 22.57
CA SER A 56 8.96 -6.59 23.35
C SER A 56 10.22 -6.86 22.52
N ALA A 57 10.07 -7.32 21.28
CA ALA A 57 11.19 -7.74 20.44
C ALA A 57 12.10 -6.58 19.98
N HIS A 58 11.58 -5.36 19.95
CA HIS A 58 12.37 -4.18 19.57
C HIS A 58 11.81 -2.90 20.23
N PRO A 59 12.67 -1.97 20.69
CA PRO A 59 12.22 -0.73 21.35
C PRO A 59 11.23 0.11 20.51
N TYR A 60 11.38 0.12 19.19
CA TYR A 60 10.46 0.82 18.29
C TYR A 60 9.03 0.28 18.39
N PHE A 61 8.85 -1.01 18.63
CA PHE A 61 7.51 -1.62 18.66
C PHE A 61 6.68 -1.16 19.84
N GLU A 62 7.32 -0.70 20.93
CA GLU A 62 6.60 -0.06 22.03
C GLU A 62 5.87 1.21 21.60
N HIS A 63 6.45 1.99 20.66
CA HIS A 63 5.83 3.23 20.16
C HIS A 63 4.58 2.98 19.31
N ILE A 64 4.46 1.78 18.75
CA ILE A 64 3.31 1.38 17.92
C ILE A 64 2.45 0.30 18.60
N ARG A 65 2.66 0.05 19.90
CA ARG A 65 1.93 -0.97 20.67
C ARG A 65 0.42 -0.78 20.56
N GLY A 66 -0.27 -1.84 20.19
CA GLY A 66 -1.72 -1.87 20.02
C GLY A 66 -2.21 -1.23 18.71
N LEU A 67 -1.31 -0.86 17.80
CA LEU A 67 -1.70 -0.38 16.48
C LEU A 67 -2.30 -1.53 15.66
N GLU A 68 -3.56 -1.37 15.26
CA GLU A 68 -4.27 -2.27 14.37
C GLU A 68 -4.41 -1.61 12.99
N VAL A 69 -3.60 -2.05 12.05
CA VAL A 69 -3.54 -1.53 10.67
C VAL A 69 -3.41 -2.67 9.69
N SER A 70 -3.66 -2.41 8.43
CA SER A 70 -3.47 -3.33 7.32
C SER A 70 -3.31 -2.56 6.02
N ALA A 71 -2.91 -3.25 4.96
CA ALA A 71 -3.08 -2.81 3.58
C ALA A 71 -3.69 -3.94 2.76
N HIS A 72 -4.08 -3.67 1.52
CA HIS A 72 -4.53 -4.76 0.64
C HIS A 72 -3.34 -5.61 0.20
N PHE A 73 -2.22 -4.95 -0.12
CA PHE A 73 -1.00 -5.61 -0.59
C PHE A 73 0.25 -5.04 0.06
N VAL A 74 1.25 -5.90 0.22
CA VAL A 74 2.64 -5.52 0.50
C VAL A 74 3.51 -6.05 -0.63
N ILE A 75 4.41 -5.24 -1.15
CA ILE A 75 5.43 -5.62 -2.13
C ILE A 75 6.78 -5.60 -1.43
N LYS A 76 7.36 -6.77 -1.22
CA LYS A 76 8.67 -6.91 -0.59
C LYS A 76 9.80 -6.42 -1.50
N ARG A 77 11.00 -6.21 -0.94
CA ARG A 77 12.18 -5.73 -1.69
C ARG A 77 12.50 -6.59 -2.91
N ASN A 78 12.26 -7.89 -2.85
CA ASN A 78 12.48 -8.85 -3.94
C ASN A 78 11.34 -8.90 -4.97
N GLY A 79 10.32 -8.03 -4.85
CA GLY A 79 9.16 -8.00 -5.73
C GLY A 79 8.06 -9.01 -5.38
N GLU A 80 8.21 -9.80 -4.31
CA GLU A 80 7.14 -10.68 -3.84
C GLU A 80 5.92 -9.85 -3.43
N ILE A 81 4.74 -10.22 -3.93
CA ILE A 81 3.47 -9.59 -3.60
C ILE A 81 2.75 -10.45 -2.55
N VAL A 82 2.40 -9.85 -1.43
CA VAL A 82 1.61 -10.48 -0.37
C VAL A 82 0.27 -9.76 -0.26
N GLN A 83 -0.84 -10.51 -0.32
CA GLN A 83 -2.18 -9.98 -0.15
C GLN A 83 -2.69 -10.24 1.26
N PHE A 84 -3.10 -9.17 1.96
CA PHE A 84 -3.61 -9.23 3.33
C PHE A 84 -5.12 -9.04 3.40
N VAL A 85 -5.67 -8.14 2.60
CA VAL A 85 -7.10 -7.83 2.58
C VAL A 85 -7.64 -7.95 1.16
N SER A 86 -8.84 -8.46 1.02
CA SER A 86 -9.55 -8.49 -0.26
C SER A 86 -9.76 -7.07 -0.77
N VAL A 87 -9.60 -6.85 -2.08
CA VAL A 87 -9.88 -5.53 -2.70
C VAL A 87 -11.33 -5.10 -2.48
N LEU A 88 -12.25 -6.06 -2.31
CA LEU A 88 -13.66 -5.77 -2.02
C LEU A 88 -13.91 -5.25 -0.61
N ASP A 89 -12.97 -5.49 0.29
CA ASP A 89 -13.06 -5.05 1.68
C ASP A 89 -12.26 -3.75 1.90
N ARG A 90 -12.49 -3.11 3.02
CA ARG A 90 -11.88 -1.86 3.44
C ARG A 90 -10.70 -2.14 4.35
N ALA A 91 -9.48 -2.13 3.84
CA ALA A 91 -8.26 -2.17 4.66
C ALA A 91 -8.05 -0.86 5.43
N TRP A 92 -7.26 -0.91 6.50
CA TRP A 92 -7.01 0.23 7.39
C TRP A 92 -5.59 0.78 7.17
N HIS A 93 -5.39 1.55 6.08
CA HIS A 93 -4.06 2.05 5.68
C HIS A 93 -3.92 3.57 5.63
N ALA A 94 -4.97 4.32 5.27
CA ALA A 94 -4.85 5.74 5.01
C ALA A 94 -5.20 6.64 6.22
N GLY A 95 -5.95 6.12 7.20
CA GLY A 95 -6.43 6.90 8.34
C GLY A 95 -7.24 8.12 7.89
N ARG A 96 -7.09 9.25 8.60
CA ARG A 96 -7.71 10.52 8.19
C ARG A 96 -7.03 11.03 6.92
N SER A 97 -7.76 11.07 5.84
CA SER A 97 -7.24 11.34 4.50
C SER A 97 -8.31 11.94 3.60
N THR A 98 -7.88 12.69 2.58
CA THR A 98 -8.78 13.33 1.61
C THR A 98 -8.14 13.27 0.23
N TRP A 99 -8.92 12.92 -0.78
CA TRP A 99 -8.49 12.95 -2.18
C TRP A 99 -9.55 13.59 -3.06
N ARG A 100 -9.20 14.67 -3.77
CA ARG A 100 -10.11 15.44 -4.63
C ARG A 100 -11.43 15.80 -3.93
N GLY A 101 -11.35 16.22 -2.65
CA GLY A 101 -12.52 16.61 -1.85
C GLY A 101 -13.36 15.45 -1.29
N ARG A 102 -12.92 14.20 -1.47
CA ARG A 102 -13.53 13.01 -0.87
C ARG A 102 -12.71 12.58 0.34
N ASP A 103 -13.35 12.58 1.49
CA ASP A 103 -12.74 12.14 2.75
C ASP A 103 -12.68 10.62 2.90
N ASN A 104 -11.91 10.14 3.89
CA ASN A 104 -11.81 8.73 4.27
C ASN A 104 -11.40 7.82 3.12
N CYS A 105 -10.22 8.04 2.56
CA CYS A 105 -9.72 7.29 1.39
C CYS A 105 -9.77 5.75 1.56
N ASN A 106 -9.70 5.22 2.80
CA ASN A 106 -9.91 3.79 3.04
C ASN A 106 -11.23 3.26 2.44
N ASP A 107 -12.24 4.11 2.32
CA ASP A 107 -13.58 3.69 1.88
C ASP A 107 -13.60 3.30 0.39
N TYR A 108 -12.69 3.88 -0.42
CA TYR A 108 -12.69 3.72 -1.88
C TYR A 108 -11.29 3.44 -2.47
N ALA A 109 -10.25 3.44 -1.65
CA ALA A 109 -8.90 3.19 -2.13
C ALA A 109 -8.44 1.73 -1.91
N ILE A 110 -7.45 1.34 -2.70
CA ILE A 110 -6.62 0.15 -2.49
C ILE A 110 -5.28 0.63 -1.94
N GLY A 111 -4.90 0.21 -0.73
CA GLY A 111 -3.59 0.49 -0.15
C GLY A 111 -2.57 -0.54 -0.58
N ILE A 112 -1.43 -0.07 -1.08
CA ILE A 112 -0.30 -0.90 -1.52
C ILE A 112 0.95 -0.39 -0.81
N GLU A 113 1.50 -1.23 0.06
CA GLU A 113 2.74 -0.95 0.79
C GLU A 113 3.94 -1.47 0.00
N LEU A 114 4.99 -0.68 -0.13
CA LEU A 114 6.29 -1.16 -0.56
C LEU A 114 7.20 -1.30 0.66
N GLU A 115 7.82 -2.46 0.82
CA GLU A 115 8.84 -2.62 1.86
C GLU A 115 9.99 -1.65 1.59
N GLY A 116 10.12 -0.63 2.43
CA GLY A 116 11.03 0.48 2.20
C GLY A 116 10.96 1.55 3.27
N LEU A 117 11.61 2.66 3.00
CA LEU A 117 11.65 3.83 3.87
C LEU A 117 11.63 5.09 2.98
N GLU A 118 11.03 6.18 3.45
CA GLU A 118 10.72 7.42 2.70
C GLU A 118 11.94 8.07 2.01
N HIS A 119 13.13 7.86 2.59
CA HIS A 119 14.38 8.46 2.10
C HIS A 119 15.36 7.43 1.49
N THR A 120 14.90 6.21 1.26
CA THR A 120 15.73 5.12 0.70
C THR A 120 15.13 4.62 -0.61
N ALA A 121 15.95 4.54 -1.64
CA ALA A 121 15.50 4.08 -2.95
C ALA A 121 14.85 2.69 -2.89
N PHE A 122 13.77 2.55 -3.63
CA PHE A 122 13.09 1.27 -3.84
C PHE A 122 13.76 0.46 -4.94
N GLU A 123 13.57 -0.85 -4.92
CA GLU A 123 14.18 -1.75 -5.89
C GLU A 123 13.42 -1.76 -7.22
N GLY A 124 14.14 -1.91 -8.33
CA GLY A 124 13.53 -2.04 -9.65
C GLY A 124 12.50 -3.17 -9.76
N GLN A 125 12.69 -4.25 -8.97
CA GLN A 125 11.75 -5.37 -8.88
C GLN A 125 10.44 -4.96 -8.22
N GLN A 126 10.48 -4.04 -7.23
CA GLN A 126 9.27 -3.51 -6.60
C GLN A 126 8.44 -2.68 -7.58
N TYR A 127 9.07 -1.81 -8.38
CA TYR A 127 8.36 -1.06 -9.42
C TYR A 127 7.75 -1.97 -10.48
N SER A 128 8.44 -3.04 -10.86
CA SER A 128 7.92 -4.01 -11.83
C SER A 128 6.71 -4.76 -11.27
N ALA A 129 6.79 -5.21 -10.02
CA ALA A 129 5.68 -5.87 -9.32
C ALA A 129 4.50 -4.93 -9.10
N LEU A 130 4.78 -3.67 -8.72
CA LEU A 130 3.75 -2.64 -8.52
C LEU A 130 3.00 -2.34 -9.82
N ALA A 131 3.71 -2.17 -10.93
CA ALA A 131 3.09 -1.93 -12.23
C ALA A 131 2.18 -3.10 -12.64
N GLN A 132 2.65 -4.35 -12.52
CA GLN A 132 1.84 -5.54 -12.81
C GLN A 132 0.60 -5.64 -11.91
N LEU A 133 0.74 -5.34 -10.62
CA LEU A 133 -0.37 -5.34 -9.67
C LEU A 133 -1.42 -4.29 -10.05
N ILE A 134 -0.99 -3.06 -10.36
CA ILE A 134 -1.87 -1.96 -10.76
C ILE A 134 -2.60 -2.31 -12.06
N GLU A 135 -1.90 -2.86 -13.06
CA GLU A 135 -2.52 -3.29 -14.32
C GLU A 135 -3.60 -4.35 -14.06
N ALA A 136 -3.33 -5.36 -13.23
CA ALA A 136 -4.31 -6.39 -12.87
C ALA A 136 -5.51 -5.84 -12.09
N ILE A 137 -5.30 -4.85 -11.23
CA ILE A 137 -6.38 -4.13 -10.54
C ILE A 137 -7.21 -3.36 -11.55
N GLN A 138 -6.57 -2.61 -12.44
CA GLN A 138 -7.20 -1.75 -13.43
C GLN A 138 -8.12 -2.51 -14.40
N GLU A 139 -7.80 -3.76 -14.71
CA GLU A 139 -8.66 -4.60 -15.56
C GLU A 139 -10.07 -4.78 -14.96
N LYS A 140 -10.18 -4.78 -13.63
CA LYS A 140 -11.41 -5.11 -12.93
C LYS A 140 -12.03 -3.92 -12.19
N TRP A 141 -11.19 -3.01 -11.71
CA TRP A 141 -11.58 -1.79 -11.02
C TRP A 141 -10.87 -0.60 -11.68
N PRO A 142 -11.56 0.12 -12.59
CA PRO A 142 -10.98 1.29 -13.25
C PRO A 142 -10.58 2.35 -12.22
N LEU A 143 -9.28 2.57 -12.06
CA LEU A 143 -8.75 3.56 -11.13
C LEU A 143 -8.78 4.95 -11.78
N ASP A 144 -9.26 5.95 -11.03
CA ASP A 144 -9.21 7.37 -11.40
C ASP A 144 -7.91 8.04 -10.98
N GLY A 145 -7.12 7.36 -10.13
CA GLY A 145 -5.82 7.86 -9.70
C GLY A 145 -4.95 6.83 -9.00
N ILE A 146 -3.64 7.14 -9.03
CA ILE A 146 -2.62 6.53 -8.20
C ILE A 146 -1.92 7.68 -7.49
N THR A 147 -1.71 7.58 -6.18
CA THR A 147 -1.14 8.67 -5.39
C THR A 147 -0.35 8.13 -4.19
N GLY A 148 0.44 8.97 -3.54
CA GLY A 148 1.12 8.63 -2.29
C GLY A 148 0.25 8.96 -1.07
N HIS A 149 0.53 8.31 0.05
CA HIS A 149 -0.11 8.61 1.33
C HIS A 149 0.13 10.08 1.75
N GLU A 150 1.31 10.59 1.50
CA GLU A 150 1.68 12.00 1.72
C GLU A 150 0.74 12.99 1.00
N HIS A 151 0.24 12.63 -0.17
CA HIS A 151 -0.64 13.51 -0.96
C HIS A 151 -2.10 13.51 -0.47
N VAL A 152 -2.55 12.42 0.17
CA VAL A 152 -3.93 12.32 0.72
C VAL A 152 -3.98 12.66 2.20
N ALA A 153 -2.84 12.76 2.87
CA ALA A 153 -2.72 13.13 4.28
C ALA A 153 -1.57 14.11 4.53
N PRO A 154 -1.51 15.25 3.80
CA PRO A 154 -0.39 16.19 3.85
C PRO A 154 -0.16 16.72 5.27
N GLY A 155 1.12 16.85 5.66
CA GLY A 155 1.53 17.29 6.99
C GLY A 155 1.33 16.26 8.11
N ARG A 156 0.74 15.09 7.79
CA ARG A 156 0.57 13.97 8.73
C ARG A 156 1.37 12.74 8.32
N LYS A 157 1.56 12.56 7.02
CA LYS A 157 2.25 11.41 6.43
C LYS A 157 3.26 11.87 5.39
N GLU A 158 4.33 11.12 5.26
CA GLU A 158 5.43 11.40 4.33
C GLU A 158 5.66 10.23 3.35
N ASP A 159 5.04 9.07 3.59
CA ASP A 159 5.18 7.87 2.77
C ASP A 159 4.39 7.98 1.43
N PRO A 160 4.87 7.39 0.33
CA PRO A 160 6.09 6.59 0.18
C PRO A 160 7.39 7.41 0.22
N GLY A 161 7.33 8.75 0.20
CA GLY A 161 8.43 9.66 0.39
C GLY A 161 9.19 10.04 -0.87
N ILE A 162 10.13 10.97 -0.70
CA ILE A 162 10.86 11.60 -1.81
C ILE A 162 11.75 10.63 -2.59
N ALA A 163 12.09 9.47 -2.01
CA ALA A 163 12.88 8.45 -2.71
C ALA A 163 12.03 7.55 -3.61
N PHE A 164 10.71 7.71 -3.61
CA PHE A 164 9.85 6.97 -4.53
C PHE A 164 9.86 7.64 -5.91
N ASP A 165 10.33 6.91 -6.91
CA ASP A 165 10.46 7.37 -8.29
C ASP A 165 9.14 7.17 -9.06
N TRP A 166 8.30 8.21 -9.07
CA TRP A 166 7.03 8.22 -9.81
C TRP A 166 7.23 8.03 -11.31
N LEU A 167 8.32 8.57 -11.88
CA LEU A 167 8.64 8.43 -13.30
C LEU A 167 9.01 6.98 -13.65
N ALA A 168 9.75 6.30 -12.76
CA ALA A 168 10.05 4.88 -12.94
C ALA A 168 8.78 4.02 -12.93
N LEU A 169 7.79 4.35 -12.09
CA LEU A 169 6.48 3.69 -12.13
C LEU A 169 5.73 4.01 -13.43
N GLU A 170 5.64 5.28 -13.81
CA GLU A 170 4.93 5.73 -15.00
C GLU A 170 5.43 5.03 -16.26
N THR A 171 6.76 4.90 -16.42
CA THR A 171 7.37 4.26 -17.59
C THR A 171 7.06 2.76 -17.70
N LYS A 172 6.66 2.12 -16.61
CA LYS A 172 6.28 0.70 -16.57
C LYS A 172 4.79 0.46 -16.76
N LEU A 173 3.96 1.45 -16.44
CA LEU A 173 2.51 1.36 -16.59
C LEU A 173 2.12 1.57 -18.05
N LYS A 174 1.22 0.73 -18.55
CA LYS A 174 0.57 0.92 -19.87
C LYS A 174 -0.62 1.88 -19.77
N TRP A 175 -0.70 2.65 -18.72
CA TRP A 175 -1.85 3.47 -18.42
C TRP A 175 -1.67 4.93 -18.86
N PRO A 176 -2.60 5.46 -19.69
CA PRO A 176 -2.45 6.81 -20.23
C PRO A 176 -3.31 7.88 -19.55
N LYS A 177 -4.04 7.61 -18.45
CA LYS A 177 -5.21 8.44 -18.11
C LYS A 177 -5.02 9.58 -17.11
N GLN A 178 -4.01 9.59 -16.27
CA GLN A 178 -3.78 10.72 -15.35
C GLN A 178 -2.28 10.83 -15.07
N PRO A 179 -1.71 12.03 -15.02
CA PRO A 179 -0.35 12.17 -14.53
C PRO A 179 -0.29 11.66 -13.09
N LEU A 180 0.71 10.84 -12.81
CA LEU A 180 1.07 10.50 -11.43
C LEU A 180 1.52 11.77 -10.70
N PRO A 181 1.52 11.78 -9.35
CA PRO A 181 2.09 12.89 -8.62
C PRO A 181 3.50 13.19 -9.12
N SER A 182 3.75 14.43 -9.49
CA SER A 182 5.11 14.90 -9.76
C SER A 182 5.73 15.41 -8.48
N CYS A 183 6.96 15.04 -8.25
CA CYS A 183 7.78 15.57 -7.15
C CYS A 183 7.92 17.09 -7.26
#